data_ee4183447153b239c64f50d095f3d3cf
#
_entry.id   ee4183447153b239c64f50d095f3d3cf
#
_cell.length_a   1.000
_cell.length_b   1.000
_cell.length_c   1.000
_cell.angle_alpha   90.00
_cell.angle_beta   90.00
_cell.angle_gamma   90.00
#
_symmetry.space_group_name_H-M   'P 1'
#
loop_
_entity.id
_entity.type
_entity.pdbx_description
1 polymer ?
#
loop_
_entity_poly.entity_id
_entity_poly.type
_entity_poly.pdbx_seq_one_letter_code
_entity_poly.pdbx_strand_id
1 'polypeptide(L)'
;TDFNLDFGFSYHYLDFYAHATFKNFLKNDGINSNELGIYSYDNSRTYLLSTGNVFGGFGSSWSYEPSVLYAYKESSKESFVDINFKVYRETEFGKVWGGLSYRRSFEGAEYLALNDQVKSQKLQYITPLVGVDFDNFVFAYTYSYQSNSIVFDNGGYHQITLGINLGCKKQKYDCNCPGIN
;
A
#
# COMPACT_ATOMS: atom_id res chain seq x y z
N THR A 1 4.30 19.23 22.19
CA THR A 1 3.12 18.47 21.70
C THR A 1 2.97 18.84 20.24
N ASP A 2 3.29 17.91 19.34
CA ASP A 2 3.16 18.15 17.91
C ASP A 2 1.74 17.79 17.48
N PHE A 3 1.05 18.75 16.87
CA PHE A 3 -0.25 18.55 16.28
C PHE A 3 -0.11 18.43 14.77
N ASN A 4 -0.71 17.42 14.18
CA ASN A 4 -0.74 17.23 12.73
C ASN A 4 -2.12 16.88 12.23
N LEU A 5 -2.35 17.04 10.94
CA LEU A 5 -3.61 16.83 10.26
C LEU A 5 -3.40 15.98 9.01
N ASP A 6 -4.21 14.94 8.88
CA ASP A 6 -4.28 14.11 7.68
C ASP A 6 -5.63 14.29 7.01
N PHE A 7 -5.65 14.39 5.69
CA PHE A 7 -6.86 14.48 4.89
C PHE A 7 -6.94 13.30 3.94
N GLY A 8 -8.11 12.67 3.89
CA GLY A 8 -8.41 11.62 2.94
C GLY A 8 -9.67 11.94 2.13
N PHE A 9 -9.61 11.69 0.84
CA PHE A 9 -10.74 11.75 -0.06
C PHE A 9 -10.87 10.42 -0.78
N SER A 10 -12.11 9.90 -0.83
CA SER A 10 -12.44 8.66 -1.54
C SER A 10 -13.60 8.92 -2.48
N TYR A 11 -13.44 8.49 -3.71
CA TYR A 11 -14.48 8.52 -4.74
C TYR A 11 -14.74 7.09 -5.23
N HIS A 12 -16.01 6.70 -5.22
CA HIS A 12 -16.48 5.42 -5.72
C HIS A 12 -17.60 5.65 -6.74
N TYR A 13 -17.48 5.03 -7.89
CA TYR A 13 -18.52 5.03 -8.90
C TYR A 13 -18.60 3.66 -9.56
N LEU A 14 -19.67 2.93 -9.31
CA LEU A 14 -19.81 1.51 -9.71
C LEU A 14 -18.61 0.69 -9.22
N ASP A 15 -17.88 0.08 -10.13
CA ASP A 15 -16.72 -0.75 -9.86
C ASP A 15 -15.39 0.02 -9.86
N PHE A 16 -15.45 1.31 -10.16
CA PHE A 16 -14.28 2.20 -10.15
C PHE A 16 -14.12 2.87 -8.80
N TYR A 17 -12.87 3.01 -8.33
CA TYR A 17 -12.53 3.79 -7.16
C TYR A 17 -11.27 4.62 -7.34
N ALA A 18 -11.21 5.73 -6.63
CA ALA A 18 -10.03 6.57 -6.52
C ALA A 18 -9.92 7.14 -5.10
N HIS A 19 -8.70 7.14 -4.57
CA HIS A 19 -8.40 7.68 -3.25
C HIS A 19 -7.26 8.68 -3.34
N ALA A 20 -7.37 9.75 -2.57
CA ALA A 20 -6.30 10.72 -2.36
C ALA A 20 -6.12 10.92 -0.85
N THR A 21 -4.89 10.77 -0.36
CA THR A 21 -4.56 10.99 1.05
C THR A 21 -3.38 11.94 1.16
N PHE A 22 -3.53 12.94 2.00
CA PHE A 22 -2.52 13.92 2.33
C PHE A 22 -2.17 13.75 3.80
N LYS A 23 -0.98 13.22 4.08
CA LYS A 23 -0.50 13.02 5.44
C LYS A 23 0.41 14.18 5.86
N ASN A 24 0.40 14.49 7.15
CA ASN A 24 1.23 15.51 7.74
C ASN A 24 1.05 16.88 7.08
N PHE A 25 -0.21 17.31 6.90
CA PHE A 25 -0.55 18.56 6.18
C PHE A 25 0.05 19.79 6.85
N LEU A 26 0.06 19.82 8.19
CA LEU A 26 0.70 20.88 8.96
C LEU A 26 2.19 20.53 9.08
N LYS A 27 3.00 21.17 8.25
CA LYS A 27 4.45 21.08 8.33
C LYS A 27 4.89 21.78 9.63
N ASN A 28 5.25 21.00 10.63
CA ASN A 28 5.99 21.52 11.76
C ASN A 28 7.45 21.59 11.32
N ASP A 29 7.96 22.82 11.13
CA ASP A 29 9.39 23.05 11.04
C ASP A 29 9.96 22.70 12.43
N GLY A 30 10.31 21.43 12.62
CA GLY A 30 10.93 20.95 13.86
C GLY A 30 12.13 21.84 14.15
N ILE A 31 12.23 22.26 15.40
CA ILE A 31 13.38 23.02 15.90
C ILE A 31 14.63 22.28 15.47
N ASN A 32 15.39 22.88 14.55
CA ASN A 32 16.73 22.41 14.18
C ASN A 32 17.64 22.56 15.40
N SER A 33 17.55 21.66 16.35
CA SER A 33 18.49 21.56 17.44
C SER A 33 19.71 20.77 16.97
N ASN A 34 20.43 21.32 15.99
CA ASN A 34 21.72 20.81 15.51
C ASN A 34 22.81 20.84 16.62
N GLU A 35 22.53 21.43 17.76
CA GLU A 35 23.51 21.55 18.86
C GLU A 35 23.45 20.42 19.90
N LEU A 36 22.44 19.55 19.88
CA LEU A 36 22.23 18.54 20.92
C LEU A 36 22.04 17.10 20.45
N GLY A 37 22.25 16.80 19.16
CA GLY A 37 22.14 15.42 18.66
C GLY A 37 20.75 14.78 18.84
N ILE A 38 19.72 15.58 19.02
CA ILE A 38 18.34 15.12 19.14
C ILE A 38 17.84 14.87 17.72
N TYR A 39 17.44 13.64 17.43
CA TYR A 39 16.83 13.24 16.18
C TYR A 39 15.59 14.10 15.91
N SER A 40 15.66 14.97 14.90
CA SER A 40 14.47 15.68 14.44
C SER A 40 13.54 14.66 13.76
N TYR A 41 12.35 14.51 14.29
CA TYR A 41 11.30 13.76 13.62
C TYR A 41 10.94 14.50 12.33
N ASP A 42 11.27 13.90 11.19
CA ASP A 42 10.92 14.47 9.89
C ASP A 42 9.42 14.26 9.62
N ASN A 43 8.63 15.23 10.03
CA ASN A 43 7.18 15.28 9.86
C ASN A 43 6.83 15.81 8.46
N SER A 44 7.34 15.17 7.42
CA SER A 44 7.17 15.64 6.06
C SER A 44 5.83 15.25 5.48
N ARG A 45 5.28 16.13 4.64
CA ARG A 45 4.07 15.85 3.88
C ARG A 45 4.26 14.64 2.99
N THR A 46 3.24 13.78 3.01
CA THR A 46 3.19 12.61 2.14
C THR A 46 1.88 12.62 1.37
N TYR A 47 1.97 12.46 0.07
CA TYR A 47 0.85 12.42 -0.87
C TYR A 47 0.70 10.97 -1.34
N LEU A 48 -0.51 10.43 -1.20
CA LEU A 48 -0.87 9.09 -1.65
C LEU A 48 -2.06 9.22 -2.59
N LEU A 49 -1.91 8.73 -3.81
CA LEU A 49 -2.96 8.69 -4.81
C LEU A 49 -3.13 7.25 -5.27
N SER A 50 -4.34 6.72 -5.22
CA SER A 50 -4.61 5.38 -5.73
C SER A 50 -5.88 5.34 -6.55
N THR A 51 -5.91 4.44 -7.51
CA THR A 51 -7.08 4.17 -8.33
C THR A 51 -7.10 2.71 -8.74
N GLY A 52 -8.30 2.18 -8.91
CA GLY A 52 -8.52 0.82 -9.37
C GLY A 52 -9.92 0.63 -9.91
N ASN A 53 -10.14 -0.51 -10.52
CA ASN A 53 -11.44 -0.92 -11.01
C ASN A 53 -11.62 -2.42 -10.79
N VAL A 54 -12.83 -2.82 -10.39
CA VAL A 54 -13.18 -4.23 -10.25
C VAL A 54 -13.92 -4.69 -11.50
N PHE A 55 -13.41 -5.71 -12.15
CA PHE A 55 -14.03 -6.35 -13.30
C PHE A 55 -14.61 -7.70 -12.88
N GLY A 56 -15.92 -7.83 -12.91
CA GLY A 56 -16.60 -9.07 -12.60
C GLY A 56 -18.04 -8.98 -13.09
N GLY A 57 -18.44 -9.87 -13.98
CA GLY A 57 -19.81 -9.85 -14.54
C GLY A 57 -20.84 -10.37 -13.54
N PHE A 58 -22.07 -9.88 -13.65
CA PHE A 58 -23.23 -10.45 -12.96
C PHE A 58 -23.30 -11.97 -13.28
N GLY A 59 -23.25 -12.80 -12.22
CA GLY A 59 -23.28 -14.27 -12.37
C GLY A 59 -21.91 -14.93 -12.56
N SER A 60 -20.81 -14.19 -12.61
CA SER A 60 -19.46 -14.74 -12.58
C SER A 60 -19.00 -14.95 -11.14
N SER A 61 -18.48 -16.13 -10.84
CA SER A 61 -17.82 -16.40 -9.55
C SER A 61 -16.40 -15.82 -9.48
N TRP A 62 -15.91 -15.20 -10.55
CA TRP A 62 -14.59 -14.59 -10.64
C TRP A 62 -14.68 -13.09 -10.84
N SER A 63 -13.82 -12.34 -10.13
CA SER A 63 -13.59 -10.92 -10.36
C SER A 63 -12.11 -10.57 -10.33
N TYR A 64 -11.75 -9.49 -11.02
CA TYR A 64 -10.36 -9.04 -11.24
C TYR A 64 -10.25 -7.58 -10.87
N GLU A 65 -9.21 -7.21 -10.11
CA GLU A 65 -8.99 -5.86 -9.63
C GLU A 65 -7.57 -5.39 -9.96
N PRO A 66 -7.34 -4.78 -11.12
CA PRO A 66 -6.14 -3.98 -11.34
C PRO A 66 -6.23 -2.67 -10.56
N SER A 67 -5.12 -2.27 -9.93
CA SER A 67 -5.02 -0.99 -9.25
C SER A 67 -3.61 -0.43 -9.29
N VAL A 68 -3.51 0.89 -9.14
CA VAL A 68 -2.24 1.61 -9.09
C VAL A 68 -2.27 2.54 -7.90
N LEU A 69 -1.16 2.61 -7.16
CA LEU A 69 -0.94 3.58 -6.11
C LEU A 69 0.36 4.35 -6.42
N TYR A 70 0.29 5.66 -6.33
CA TYR A 70 1.45 6.54 -6.37
C TYR A 70 1.62 7.21 -5.02
N ALA A 71 2.86 7.25 -4.52
CA ALA A 71 3.21 7.93 -3.29
C ALA A 71 4.36 8.90 -3.53
N TYR A 72 4.30 10.05 -2.88
CA TYR A 72 5.35 11.07 -2.91
C TYR A 72 5.56 11.65 -1.51
N LYS A 73 6.81 11.67 -1.06
CA LYS A 73 7.24 12.26 0.22
C LYS A 73 8.05 13.52 -0.03
N GLU A 74 7.55 14.66 0.47
CA GLU A 74 8.08 15.99 0.11
C GLU A 74 9.52 16.22 0.63
N SER A 75 9.84 15.78 1.84
CA SER A 75 11.15 16.04 2.46
C SER A 75 12.30 15.31 1.78
N SER A 76 12.13 14.02 1.55
CA SER A 76 13.13 13.17 0.92
C SER A 76 13.05 13.21 -0.61
N LYS A 77 12.00 13.86 -1.17
CA LYS A 77 11.65 13.84 -2.60
C LYS A 77 11.51 12.42 -3.17
N GLU A 78 11.32 11.45 -2.27
CA GLU A 78 11.13 10.07 -2.66
C GLU A 78 9.73 9.86 -3.20
N SER A 79 9.65 9.14 -4.31
CA SER A 79 8.40 8.71 -4.89
C SER A 79 8.44 7.24 -5.29
N PHE A 80 7.29 6.59 -5.26
CA PHE A 80 7.16 5.22 -5.75
C PHE A 80 5.79 4.98 -6.37
N VAL A 81 5.73 3.98 -7.20
CA VAL A 81 4.49 3.45 -7.77
C VAL A 81 4.34 1.99 -7.38
N ASP A 82 3.12 1.62 -6.98
CA ASP A 82 2.68 0.23 -6.81
C ASP A 82 1.69 -0.10 -7.91
N ILE A 83 1.95 -1.17 -8.64
CA ILE A 83 1.02 -1.75 -9.60
C ILE A 83 0.53 -3.05 -9.00
N ASN A 84 -0.78 -3.17 -8.82
CA ASN A 84 -1.39 -4.32 -8.17
C ASN A 84 -2.39 -4.99 -9.11
N PHE A 85 -2.47 -6.30 -9.00
CA PHE A 85 -3.49 -7.09 -9.65
C PHE A 85 -3.98 -8.17 -8.69
N LYS A 86 -5.28 -8.16 -8.40
CA LYS A 86 -5.93 -9.15 -7.55
C LYS A 86 -6.98 -9.91 -8.34
N VAL A 87 -7.16 -11.17 -7.97
CA VAL A 87 -8.19 -12.06 -8.49
C VAL A 87 -8.98 -12.60 -7.32
N TYR A 88 -10.28 -12.53 -7.42
CA TYR A 88 -11.22 -13.00 -6.40
C TYR A 88 -12.06 -14.13 -6.96
N ARG A 89 -12.36 -15.10 -6.11
CA ARG A 89 -13.28 -16.18 -6.41
C ARG A 89 -14.30 -16.31 -5.28
N GLU A 90 -15.56 -16.18 -5.64
CA GLU A 90 -16.68 -16.48 -4.74
C GLU A 90 -16.85 -17.99 -4.62
N THR A 91 -16.97 -18.48 -3.40
CA THR A 91 -17.18 -19.90 -3.07
C THR A 91 -18.36 -20.04 -2.11
N GLU A 92 -18.85 -21.26 -1.90
CA GLU A 92 -19.98 -21.51 -0.99
C GLU A 92 -19.68 -21.11 0.46
N PHE A 93 -18.40 -21.15 0.87
CA PHE A 93 -17.99 -20.82 2.26
C PHE A 93 -17.51 -19.36 2.41
N GLY A 94 -17.31 -18.63 1.33
CA GLY A 94 -16.81 -17.25 1.38
C GLY A 94 -16.06 -16.85 0.11
N LYS A 95 -15.24 -15.82 0.20
CA LYS A 95 -14.44 -15.30 -0.91
C LYS A 95 -12.97 -15.64 -0.72
N VAL A 96 -12.37 -16.30 -1.70
CA VAL A 96 -10.92 -16.53 -1.75
C VAL A 96 -10.30 -15.59 -2.76
N TRP A 97 -9.15 -15.02 -2.45
CA TRP A 97 -8.48 -14.10 -3.34
C TRP A 97 -6.96 -14.24 -3.30
N GLY A 98 -6.34 -13.86 -4.39
CA GLY A 98 -4.90 -13.81 -4.50
C GLY A 98 -4.48 -12.72 -5.45
N GLY A 99 -3.22 -12.32 -5.39
CA GLY A 99 -2.74 -11.25 -6.25
C GLY A 99 -1.23 -11.08 -6.21
N LEU A 100 -0.80 -10.09 -6.97
CA LEU A 100 0.59 -9.69 -7.07
C LEU A 100 0.67 -8.16 -7.03
N SER A 101 1.59 -7.64 -6.22
CA SER A 101 1.97 -6.24 -6.20
C SER A 101 3.42 -6.09 -6.66
N TYR A 102 3.66 -5.09 -7.50
CA TYR A 102 4.98 -4.66 -7.91
C TYR A 102 5.19 -3.20 -7.52
N ARG A 103 6.17 -2.96 -6.63
CA ARG A 103 6.59 -1.62 -6.21
C ARG A 103 7.90 -1.25 -6.85
N ARG A 104 7.98 0.00 -7.35
CA ARG A 104 9.20 0.59 -7.86
C ARG A 104 9.36 2.02 -7.36
N SER A 105 10.50 2.33 -6.72
CA SER A 105 10.90 3.71 -6.41
C SER A 105 11.52 4.38 -7.63
N PHE A 106 11.27 5.68 -7.79
CA PHE A 106 11.85 6.48 -8.88
C PHE A 106 13.21 7.04 -8.49
N GLU A 107 13.38 7.38 -7.23
CA GLU A 107 14.65 7.80 -6.63
C GLU A 107 15.42 6.58 -6.16
N GLY A 108 16.75 6.65 -6.26
CA GLY A 108 17.63 5.58 -5.83
C GLY A 108 18.58 6.04 -4.72
N ALA A 109 18.89 5.12 -3.80
CA ALA A 109 19.99 5.32 -2.88
C ALA A 109 21.33 5.24 -3.65
N GLU A 110 22.18 6.24 -3.48
CA GLU A 110 23.52 6.24 -4.03
C GLU A 110 24.43 5.34 -3.18
N TYR A 111 25.23 4.51 -3.84
CA TYR A 111 26.21 3.67 -3.18
C TYR A 111 27.51 3.62 -3.99
N LEU A 112 28.63 3.44 -3.29
CA LEU A 112 29.94 3.23 -3.91
C LEU A 112 30.06 1.76 -4.33
N ALA A 113 30.19 1.55 -5.63
CA ALA A 113 30.51 0.23 -6.16
C ALA A 113 32.00 -0.10 -5.95
N LEU A 114 32.36 -1.38 -6.06
CA LEU A 114 33.73 -1.88 -5.88
C LEU A 114 34.79 -1.23 -6.80
N ASN A 115 34.35 -0.49 -7.82
CA ASN A 115 35.21 0.26 -8.77
C ASN A 115 35.20 1.78 -8.51
N ASP A 116 34.90 2.23 -7.29
CA ASP A 116 34.79 3.63 -6.86
C ASP A 116 33.80 4.49 -7.67
N GLN A 117 32.91 3.87 -8.43
CA GLN A 117 31.85 4.58 -9.13
C GLN A 117 30.62 4.71 -8.23
N VAL A 118 30.07 5.92 -8.16
CA VAL A 118 28.77 6.15 -7.51
C VAL A 118 27.66 5.58 -8.40
N LYS A 119 26.96 4.59 -7.91
CA LYS A 119 25.81 3.99 -8.57
C LYS A 119 24.55 4.27 -7.76
N SER A 120 23.43 4.46 -8.45
CA SER A 120 22.12 4.65 -7.85
C SER A 120 21.33 3.34 -7.94
N GLN A 121 20.78 2.91 -6.81
CA GLN A 121 19.92 1.73 -6.74
C GLN A 121 18.51 2.13 -6.38
N LYS A 122 17.56 1.80 -7.25
CA LYS A 122 16.13 2.01 -7.04
C LYS A 122 15.53 0.80 -6.34
N LEU A 123 14.73 1.03 -5.30
CA LEU A 123 14.05 -0.05 -4.60
C LEU A 123 12.96 -0.68 -5.49
N GLN A 124 12.97 -2.01 -5.55
CA GLN A 124 11.97 -2.80 -6.26
C GLN A 124 11.51 -3.95 -5.37
N TYR A 125 10.19 -4.09 -5.22
CA TYR A 125 9.59 -5.18 -4.47
C TYR A 125 8.56 -5.90 -5.33
N ILE A 126 8.55 -7.22 -5.20
CA ILE A 126 7.50 -8.09 -5.72
C ILE A 126 6.82 -8.73 -4.52
N THR A 127 5.51 -8.55 -4.41
CA THR A 127 4.74 -9.00 -3.25
C THR A 127 3.56 -9.85 -3.70
N PRO A 128 3.70 -11.18 -3.76
CA PRO A 128 2.54 -12.07 -3.83
C PRO A 128 1.71 -11.95 -2.55
N LEU A 129 0.41 -12.05 -2.70
CA LEU A 129 -0.56 -11.97 -1.61
C LEU A 129 -1.69 -12.96 -1.85
N VAL A 130 -2.18 -13.55 -0.76
CA VAL A 130 -3.34 -14.44 -0.76
C VAL A 130 -4.20 -14.16 0.46
N GLY A 131 -5.50 -14.40 0.34
CA GLY A 131 -6.39 -14.23 1.46
C GLY A 131 -7.72 -14.97 1.29
N VAL A 132 -8.46 -15.02 2.36
CA VAL A 132 -9.79 -15.59 2.43
C VAL A 132 -10.67 -14.74 3.33
N ASP A 133 -11.87 -14.44 2.85
CA ASP A 133 -12.92 -13.78 3.59
C ASP A 133 -13.95 -14.86 3.94
N PHE A 134 -14.04 -15.19 5.21
CA PHE A 134 -14.95 -16.22 5.72
C PHE A 134 -15.86 -15.62 6.76
N ASP A 135 -17.17 -15.56 6.47
CA ASP A 135 -18.20 -14.92 7.29
C ASP A 135 -17.82 -13.46 7.63
N ASN A 136 -17.45 -13.17 8.87
CA ASN A 136 -17.01 -11.86 9.31
C ASN A 136 -15.50 -11.73 9.45
N PHE A 137 -14.76 -12.78 9.15
CA PHE A 137 -13.30 -12.82 9.31
C PHE A 137 -12.59 -12.66 7.97
N VAL A 138 -11.51 -11.91 7.98
CA VAL A 138 -10.58 -11.77 6.86
C VAL A 138 -9.23 -12.28 7.31
N PHE A 139 -8.67 -13.22 6.56
CA PHE A 139 -7.31 -13.72 6.73
C PHE A 139 -6.51 -13.41 5.47
N ALA A 140 -5.35 -12.79 5.64
CA ALA A 140 -4.47 -12.52 4.52
C ALA A 140 -3.01 -12.80 4.89
N TYR A 141 -2.26 -13.23 3.88
CA TYR A 141 -0.82 -13.42 3.96
C TYR A 141 -0.15 -12.74 2.78
N THR A 142 0.90 -11.99 3.06
CA THR A 142 1.74 -11.37 2.04
C THR A 142 3.20 -11.73 2.26
N TYR A 143 3.94 -11.86 1.16
CA TYR A 143 5.38 -12.05 1.18
C TYR A 143 6.02 -11.03 0.26
N SER A 144 6.84 -10.14 0.80
CA SER A 144 7.52 -9.10 0.02
C SER A 144 8.97 -9.47 -0.21
N TYR A 145 9.33 -9.60 -1.47
CA TYR A 145 10.69 -9.90 -1.93
C TYR A 145 11.30 -8.67 -2.62
N GLN A 146 12.48 -8.28 -2.18
CA GLN A 146 13.26 -7.22 -2.80
C GLN A 146 14.08 -7.78 -3.96
N SER A 147 13.84 -7.31 -5.19
CA SER A 147 14.42 -7.87 -6.41
C SER A 147 15.65 -7.13 -6.94
N ASN A 148 16.33 -6.34 -6.09
CA ASN A 148 17.49 -5.56 -6.48
C ASN A 148 18.82 -6.24 -6.19
N SER A 149 19.93 -5.70 -6.76
CA SER A 149 21.29 -6.21 -6.61
C SER A 149 21.86 -6.11 -5.20
N ILE A 150 21.39 -5.17 -4.37
CA ILE A 150 21.69 -5.16 -2.93
C ILE A 150 20.50 -5.81 -2.23
N VAL A 151 20.51 -7.10 -2.16
CA VAL A 151 19.57 -7.85 -1.36
C VAL A 151 20.15 -7.88 0.05
N PHE A 152 19.41 -7.33 1.02
CA PHE A 152 19.72 -7.65 2.42
C PHE A 152 19.55 -9.17 2.57
N ASP A 153 20.49 -9.80 3.23
CA ASP A 153 20.56 -11.27 3.41
C ASP A 153 19.46 -11.79 4.37
N ASN A 154 18.26 -11.28 4.20
CA ASN A 154 17.06 -11.63 4.94
C ASN A 154 16.04 -12.17 3.94
N GLY A 155 15.54 -13.34 4.15
CA GLY A 155 14.61 -14.08 3.27
C GLY A 155 13.30 -13.39 2.89
N GLY A 156 13.27 -12.05 2.81
CA GLY A 156 12.09 -11.24 2.52
C GLY A 156 11.27 -10.90 3.77
N TYR A 157 10.16 -10.19 3.56
CA TYR A 157 9.25 -9.78 4.64
C TYR A 157 7.92 -10.53 4.54
N HIS A 158 7.55 -11.19 5.64
CA HIS A 158 6.31 -11.95 5.78
C HIS A 158 5.33 -11.17 6.65
N GLN A 159 4.08 -11.05 6.21
CA GLN A 159 3.01 -10.40 6.97
C GLN A 159 1.76 -11.26 6.98
N ILE A 160 1.18 -11.45 8.15
CA ILE A 160 -0.14 -12.05 8.37
C ILE A 160 -1.08 -10.94 8.81
N THR A 161 -2.23 -10.84 8.18
CA THR A 161 -3.28 -9.89 8.52
C THR A 161 -4.53 -10.65 8.94
N LEU A 162 -5.07 -10.28 10.09
CA LEU A 162 -6.35 -10.77 10.60
C LEU A 162 -7.31 -9.58 10.69
N GLY A 163 -8.47 -9.69 10.09
CA GLY A 163 -9.50 -8.68 10.10
C GLY A 163 -10.82 -9.25 10.59
N ILE A 164 -11.65 -8.41 11.21
CA ILE A 164 -13.00 -8.73 11.63
C ILE A 164 -13.93 -7.62 11.18
N ASN A 165 -14.96 -7.96 10.40
CA ASN A 165 -16.01 -7.05 9.96
C ASN A 165 -17.09 -6.97 11.05
N LEU A 166 -17.11 -5.88 11.79
CA LEU A 166 -18.09 -5.65 12.86
C LEU A 166 -19.26 -4.80 12.34
N GLY A 167 -20.49 -5.24 12.63
CA GLY A 167 -21.68 -4.44 12.37
C GLY A 167 -22.28 -4.50 10.97
N CYS A 168 -21.68 -5.23 10.03
CA CYS A 168 -22.32 -5.54 8.75
C CYS A 168 -23.38 -6.63 8.97
N LYS A 169 -24.64 -6.24 9.24
CA LYS A 169 -25.74 -7.19 9.11
C LYS A 169 -25.82 -7.56 7.62
N LYS A 170 -25.89 -8.88 7.32
CA LYS A 170 -26.27 -9.38 5.98
C LYS A 170 -27.68 -8.86 5.66
N GLN A 171 -27.77 -7.62 5.19
CA GLN A 171 -28.97 -7.11 4.58
C GLN A 171 -28.93 -7.49 3.10
N LYS A 172 -30.09 -7.71 2.52
CA LYS A 172 -30.33 -8.12 1.13
C LYS A 172 -29.80 -7.14 0.07
N TYR A 173 -29.13 -6.08 0.50
CA TYR A 173 -28.44 -5.07 -0.31
C TYR A 173 -26.99 -5.08 0.14
N ASP A 174 -26.07 -5.35 -0.78
CA ASP A 174 -24.63 -5.30 -0.55
C ASP A 174 -24.24 -3.94 0.01
N CYS A 175 -24.00 -3.88 1.31
CA CYS A 175 -23.25 -2.77 1.88
C CYS A 175 -21.80 -2.94 1.43
N ASN A 176 -21.40 -2.28 0.36
CA ASN A 176 -19.99 -2.07 0.06
C ASN A 176 -19.39 -1.19 1.14
N CYS A 177 -19.03 -1.79 2.27
CA CYS A 177 -18.16 -1.13 3.22
C CYS A 177 -16.81 -0.94 2.51
N PRO A 178 -16.30 0.29 2.36
CA PRO A 178 -15.00 0.51 1.75
C PRO A 178 -13.97 -0.25 2.56
N GLY A 179 -13.38 -1.28 1.95
CA GLY A 179 -12.28 -2.00 2.55
C GLY A 179 -11.14 -1.02 2.75
N ILE A 180 -10.77 -0.79 4.00
CA ILE A 180 -9.54 -0.08 4.34
C ILE A 180 -8.42 -1.09 4.07
N ASN A 181 -7.79 -0.97 2.90
CA ASN A 181 -6.56 -1.67 2.56
C ASN A 181 -5.36 -0.79 2.92
#